data_f2bad070e43a7da6457920b1efe6c8f5
#
_entry.id   f2bad070e43a7da6457920b1efe6c8f5
#
_cell.length_a   1.000
_cell.length_b   1.000
_cell.length_c   1.000
_cell.angle_alpha   90.00
_cell.angle_beta   90.00
_cell.angle_gamma   90.00
#
_symmetry.space_group_name_H-M   'P 1'
#
loop_
_entity.id
_entity.type
_entity.pdbx_description
1 polymer ?
#
loop_
_entity_poly.entity_id
_entity_poly.type
_entity_poly.pdbx_seq_one_letter_code
_entity_poly.pdbx_strand_id
1 'polypeptide(L)'
;MKGRALLLALLLLAGCGREQAPRFMPEGDAYPETLSQWGMLHLRDGHLTPAAEVLPYDLNTPLFTDYAHKLRTVWMPAGQAAQYGEDHFDYPVGTVLTKTFYYPKDAHGRLLKNTLDERDPAKGLALDQVRLVETRILLRQKDGWVALPYVWDEAQREATLEWAGASLDLTLQDDAGQPLAVDYQVPDANQCAGCHEERHGEGVRPLGPKVRHLNRELVYADGNANQLERWQAQGFLAGVPGPVADLPRNALFGHPRPDEPLERQARSYLDANCGHCHNPKGPARTSGLFLDAAAAMGINYGLCKQPVAAGKGSGDRLVDIHPGQPDASVLTYRVESTDPSVMMPELGRSTTHREGLDILQRWIASLPGNCQG
;
A
#
# COMPACT_ATOMS: atom_id res chain seq x y z
N MET A 1 10.90 26.40 74.48
CA MET A 1 11.55 26.60 73.16
C MET A 1 10.99 25.49 72.22
N LYS A 2 10.09 25.85 71.35
CA LYS A 2 9.39 24.88 70.43
C LYS A 2 10.05 24.94 69.08
N GLY A 3 10.76 23.86 68.69
CA GLY A 3 11.34 23.69 67.36
C GLY A 3 10.26 23.26 66.37
N ARG A 4 10.01 24.07 65.34
CA ARG A 4 9.16 23.71 64.17
C ARG A 4 10.03 23.01 63.15
N ALA A 5 9.77 21.71 62.92
CA ALA A 5 10.33 20.97 61.81
C ALA A 5 9.56 21.34 60.55
N LEU A 6 10.28 21.91 59.59
CA LEU A 6 9.77 22.22 58.24
C LEU A 6 9.91 20.96 57.37
N LEU A 7 8.79 20.26 57.07
CA LEU A 7 8.77 19.18 56.10
C LEU A 7 8.74 19.80 54.68
N LEU A 8 9.86 19.70 53.98
CA LEU A 8 9.95 20.04 52.56
C LEU A 8 9.40 18.84 51.75
N ALA A 9 8.14 18.95 51.24
CA ALA A 9 7.59 18.00 50.29
C ALA A 9 8.19 18.27 48.91
N LEU A 10 9.13 17.44 48.48
CA LEU A 10 9.58 17.38 47.10
C LEU A 10 8.43 16.80 46.23
N LEU A 11 7.71 17.65 45.55
CA LEU A 11 6.85 17.27 44.41
C LEU A 11 7.76 16.83 43.28
N LEU A 12 7.95 15.52 43.11
CA LEU A 12 8.45 14.92 41.90
C LEU A 12 7.40 15.13 40.82
N LEU A 13 7.54 16.18 40.03
CA LEU A 13 6.87 16.33 38.73
C LEU A 13 7.40 15.22 37.81
N ALA A 14 6.75 14.07 37.87
CA ALA A 14 6.85 13.10 36.79
C ALA A 14 6.28 13.78 35.55
N GLY A 15 7.13 14.41 34.76
CA GLY A 15 6.82 14.88 33.44
C GLY A 15 6.51 13.67 32.58
N CYS A 16 5.26 13.20 32.57
CA CYS A 16 4.77 12.38 31.46
C CYS A 16 4.93 13.24 30.21
N GLY A 17 5.94 12.94 29.41
CA GLY A 17 6.09 13.53 28.10
C GLY A 17 4.76 13.32 27.35
N ARG A 18 4.05 14.41 27.10
CA ARG A 18 2.77 14.35 26.37
C ARG A 18 3.10 13.92 24.96
N GLU A 19 2.55 12.81 24.50
CA GLU A 19 2.66 12.40 23.10
C GLU A 19 2.21 13.54 22.20
N GLN A 20 2.93 13.73 21.10
CA GLN A 20 2.54 14.71 20.11
C GLN A 20 1.34 14.18 19.36
N ALA A 21 0.20 14.86 19.45
CA ALA A 21 -0.98 14.53 18.68
C ALA A 21 -0.79 14.90 17.20
N PRO A 22 -1.49 14.23 16.27
CA PRO A 22 -1.56 14.64 14.88
C PRO A 22 -1.96 16.10 14.77
N ARG A 23 -1.36 16.81 13.82
CA ARG A 23 -1.65 18.23 13.62
C ARG A 23 -1.73 18.57 12.16
N PHE A 24 -2.53 19.59 11.84
CA PHE A 24 -2.53 20.20 10.52
C PHE A 24 -1.14 20.77 10.22
N MET A 25 -0.56 20.36 9.08
CA MET A 25 0.69 20.92 8.59
C MET A 25 0.38 22.05 7.62
N PRO A 26 0.83 23.29 7.92
CA PRO A 26 0.66 24.41 7.00
C PRO A 26 1.42 24.15 5.70
N GLU A 27 0.99 24.83 4.64
CA GLU A 27 1.66 24.82 3.36
C GLU A 27 3.08 25.39 3.49
N GLY A 28 4.00 24.83 2.75
CA GLY A 28 5.40 25.23 2.70
C GLY A 28 6.34 24.04 2.47
N ASP A 29 7.59 24.31 2.22
CA ASP A 29 8.60 23.29 1.91
C ASP A 29 9.32 22.75 3.17
N ALA A 30 8.95 23.23 4.35
CA ALA A 30 9.55 22.81 5.62
C ALA A 30 8.74 21.65 6.24
N TYR A 31 9.08 20.44 5.86
CA TYR A 31 8.50 19.23 6.44
C TYR A 31 9.32 18.75 7.65
N PRO A 32 8.70 18.04 8.60
CA PRO A 32 9.43 17.44 9.72
C PRO A 32 10.60 16.56 9.26
N GLU A 33 11.76 16.72 9.88
CA GLU A 33 12.93 15.89 9.57
C GLU A 33 12.75 14.45 10.07
N THR A 34 11.95 14.24 11.12
CA THR A 34 11.70 12.93 11.70
C THR A 34 10.22 12.56 11.70
N LEU A 35 9.94 11.27 11.59
CA LEU A 35 8.57 10.73 11.51
C LEU A 35 7.77 11.00 12.79
N SER A 36 8.42 10.92 13.97
CA SER A 36 7.76 11.15 15.26
C SER A 36 7.13 12.55 15.39
N GLN A 37 7.69 13.55 14.70
CA GLN A 37 7.20 14.94 14.71
C GLN A 37 5.82 15.11 14.06
N TRP A 38 5.35 14.12 13.28
CA TRP A 38 4.00 14.12 12.71
C TRP A 38 2.91 13.79 13.74
N GLY A 39 3.26 13.09 14.82
CA GLY A 39 2.29 12.62 15.81
C GLY A 39 1.29 11.58 15.27
N MET A 40 1.55 10.99 14.11
CA MET A 40 0.68 9.99 13.48
C MET A 40 0.86 8.60 14.07
N LEU A 41 2.10 8.28 14.41
CA LEU A 41 2.54 7.00 14.94
C LEU A 41 3.39 7.24 16.18
N HIS A 42 3.22 6.40 17.19
CA HIS A 42 3.98 6.46 18.45
C HIS A 42 4.78 5.19 18.63
N LEU A 43 6.09 5.34 18.80
CA LEU A 43 6.96 4.24 19.17
C LEU A 43 7.18 4.26 20.69
N ARG A 44 6.61 3.26 21.38
CA ARG A 44 6.69 3.15 22.83
C ARG A 44 6.83 1.69 23.24
N ASP A 45 7.74 1.41 24.17
CA ASP A 45 7.98 0.08 24.73
C ASP A 45 8.16 -1.01 23.66
N GLY A 46 8.85 -0.67 22.56
CA GLY A 46 9.09 -1.56 21.45
C GLY A 46 7.87 -1.80 20.53
N HIS A 47 6.81 -0.99 20.64
CA HIS A 47 5.64 -1.06 19.79
C HIS A 47 5.43 0.24 19.01
N LEU A 48 5.23 0.13 17.70
CA LEU A 48 4.79 1.23 16.83
C LEU A 48 3.27 1.17 16.69
N THR A 49 2.56 2.14 17.24
CA THR A 49 1.09 2.19 17.24
C THR A 49 0.56 3.46 16.61
N PRO A 50 -0.59 3.44 15.91
CA PRO A 50 -1.28 4.66 15.51
C PRO A 50 -1.68 5.52 16.73
N ALA A 51 -1.64 6.85 16.58
CA ALA A 51 -2.21 7.75 17.57
C ALA A 51 -3.74 7.56 17.67
N ALA A 52 -4.35 8.01 18.76
CA ALA A 52 -5.77 7.75 19.06
C ALA A 52 -6.73 8.28 17.97
N GLU A 53 -6.39 9.41 17.34
CA GLU A 53 -7.19 10.04 16.28
C GLU A 53 -6.85 9.53 14.87
N VAL A 54 -5.91 8.58 14.78
CA VAL A 54 -5.42 8.04 13.51
C VAL A 54 -6.05 6.68 13.27
N LEU A 55 -6.77 6.56 12.17
CA LEU A 55 -7.53 5.35 11.85
C LEU A 55 -6.69 4.39 11.00
N PRO A 56 -6.40 3.17 11.47
CA PRO A 56 -5.78 2.15 10.65
C PRO A 56 -6.78 1.60 9.61
N TYR A 57 -6.23 1.21 8.45
CA TYR A 57 -6.99 0.53 7.40
C TYR A 57 -6.13 -0.49 6.65
N ASP A 58 -6.79 -1.41 5.94
CA ASP A 58 -6.12 -2.37 5.08
C ASP A 58 -6.89 -2.58 3.78
N LEU A 59 -6.23 -3.20 2.79
CA LEU A 59 -6.77 -3.38 1.44
C LEU A 59 -7.14 -4.85 1.19
N ASN A 60 -8.22 -5.07 0.44
CA ASN A 60 -8.62 -6.41 -0.01
C ASN A 60 -7.51 -7.09 -0.80
N THR A 61 -6.95 -6.38 -1.79
CA THR A 61 -5.80 -6.82 -2.57
C THR A 61 -4.74 -5.75 -2.47
N PRO A 62 -3.62 -5.99 -1.76
CA PRO A 62 -2.56 -5.01 -1.62
C PRO A 62 -1.69 -4.94 -2.88
N LEU A 63 -1.11 -3.75 -3.13
CA LEU A 63 -0.03 -3.60 -4.09
C LEU A 63 1.21 -4.34 -3.56
N PHE A 64 1.78 -5.20 -4.39
CA PHE A 64 3.00 -5.94 -4.09
C PHE A 64 4.23 -5.03 -4.00
N THR A 65 5.10 -5.27 -3.04
CA THR A 65 6.39 -4.61 -2.87
C THR A 65 7.32 -5.59 -2.15
N ASP A 66 7.95 -6.47 -2.90
CA ASP A 66 8.95 -7.42 -2.41
C ASP A 66 8.60 -8.14 -1.09
N TYR A 67 7.34 -8.56 -0.94
CA TYR A 67 6.80 -9.20 0.26
C TYR A 67 6.79 -8.32 1.52
N ALA A 68 7.13 -7.03 1.42
CA ALA A 68 6.96 -6.13 2.56
C ALA A 68 5.47 -5.96 2.90
N HIS A 69 5.14 -6.15 4.18
CA HIS A 69 3.81 -5.86 4.73
C HIS A 69 3.64 -4.35 4.95
N LYS A 70 2.40 -3.90 5.14
CA LYS A 70 2.12 -2.46 5.25
C LYS A 70 1.12 -2.18 6.37
N LEU A 71 1.53 -1.42 7.38
CA LEU A 71 0.60 -0.73 8.27
C LEU A 71 0.20 0.58 7.61
N ARG A 72 -1.10 0.75 7.36
CA ARG A 72 -1.66 1.93 6.71
C ARG A 72 -2.55 2.68 7.66
N THR A 73 -2.44 3.99 7.66
CA THR A 73 -3.31 4.84 8.47
C THR A 73 -3.78 6.07 7.73
N VAL A 74 -4.88 6.64 8.21
CA VAL A 74 -5.44 7.90 7.74
C VAL A 74 -5.76 8.81 8.93
N TRP A 75 -5.46 10.08 8.75
CA TRP A 75 -5.89 11.15 9.65
C TRP A 75 -6.41 12.32 8.84
N MET A 76 -7.45 12.97 9.34
CA MET A 76 -8.01 14.19 8.77
C MET A 76 -8.20 15.23 9.87
N PRO A 77 -8.13 16.53 9.54
CA PRO A 77 -8.43 17.59 10.49
C PRO A 77 -9.84 17.43 11.08
N ALA A 78 -9.99 17.76 12.36
CA ALA A 78 -11.26 17.59 13.08
C ALA A 78 -12.44 18.24 12.35
N GLY A 79 -13.55 17.52 12.23
CA GLY A 79 -14.76 17.97 11.54
C GLY A 79 -14.69 17.93 10.01
N GLN A 80 -13.62 17.40 9.45
CA GLN A 80 -13.47 17.19 8.01
C GLN A 80 -13.69 15.71 7.66
N ALA A 81 -14.22 15.44 6.46
CA ALA A 81 -14.44 14.10 5.94
C ALA A 81 -14.03 14.03 4.47
N ALA A 82 -13.49 12.90 4.06
CA ALA A 82 -13.34 12.59 2.65
C ALA A 82 -14.72 12.43 2.00
N GLN A 83 -14.89 12.92 0.78
CA GLN A 83 -16.12 12.72 0.00
C GLN A 83 -16.00 11.44 -0.81
N TYR A 84 -17.08 10.68 -0.83
CA TYR A 84 -17.19 9.46 -1.61
C TYR A 84 -16.95 9.75 -3.09
N GLY A 85 -16.14 8.91 -3.72
CA GLY A 85 -15.99 8.76 -5.15
C GLY A 85 -15.75 7.29 -5.45
N GLU A 86 -16.25 6.78 -6.55
CA GLU A 86 -16.19 5.35 -6.87
C GLU A 86 -14.74 4.86 -7.00
N ASP A 87 -13.90 5.63 -7.69
CA ASP A 87 -12.50 5.27 -7.94
C ASP A 87 -11.51 5.91 -6.96
N HIS A 88 -11.86 7.01 -6.33
CA HIS A 88 -11.02 7.70 -5.35
C HIS A 88 -11.88 8.55 -4.42
N PHE A 89 -11.40 8.76 -3.21
CA PHE A 89 -12.00 9.71 -2.28
C PHE A 89 -11.44 11.11 -2.53
N ASP A 90 -12.31 12.13 -2.43
CA ASP A 90 -11.84 13.51 -2.39
C ASP A 90 -11.54 13.89 -0.93
N TYR A 91 -10.26 13.99 -0.64
CA TYR A 91 -9.76 14.26 0.70
C TYR A 91 -9.63 15.74 0.98
N PRO A 92 -10.02 16.21 2.18
CA PRO A 92 -9.85 17.59 2.58
C PRO A 92 -8.36 17.95 2.72
N VAL A 93 -8.04 19.25 2.54
CA VAL A 93 -6.70 19.78 2.80
C VAL A 93 -6.29 19.50 4.24
N GLY A 94 -5.06 19.06 4.45
CA GLY A 94 -4.54 18.63 5.74
C GLY A 94 -4.65 17.13 6.00
N THR A 95 -5.29 16.36 5.13
CA THR A 95 -5.32 14.89 5.27
C THR A 95 -3.91 14.32 5.18
N VAL A 96 -3.61 13.40 6.08
CA VAL A 96 -2.36 12.63 6.11
C VAL A 96 -2.67 11.15 5.95
N LEU A 97 -2.11 10.53 4.92
CA LEU A 97 -2.08 9.07 4.77
C LEU A 97 -0.68 8.58 5.11
N THR A 98 -0.56 7.55 5.94
CA THR A 98 0.73 6.90 6.18
C THR A 98 0.73 5.47 5.66
N LYS A 99 1.89 4.99 5.26
CA LYS A 99 2.12 3.62 4.88
C LYS A 99 3.50 3.17 5.35
N THR A 100 3.53 2.41 6.45
CA THR A 100 4.75 1.85 7.03
C THR A 100 4.99 0.46 6.46
N PHE A 101 6.13 0.27 5.81
CA PHE A 101 6.57 -1.01 5.25
C PHE A 101 7.43 -1.74 6.26
N TYR A 102 7.20 -3.05 6.39
CA TYR A 102 7.92 -3.87 7.35
C TYR A 102 7.95 -5.33 6.93
N TYR A 103 8.91 -6.07 7.47
CA TYR A 103 9.00 -7.52 7.32
C TYR A 103 8.82 -8.22 8.66
N PRO A 104 8.10 -9.35 8.71
CA PRO A 104 8.09 -10.23 9.88
C PRO A 104 9.47 -10.76 10.17
N LYS A 105 9.75 -11.04 11.45
CA LYS A 105 10.95 -11.75 11.92
C LYS A 105 10.57 -13.06 12.58
N ASP A 106 11.42 -14.07 12.43
CA ASP A 106 11.36 -15.27 13.24
C ASP A 106 11.98 -15.05 14.63
N ALA A 107 11.95 -16.08 15.46
CA ALA A 107 12.53 -16.05 16.82
C ALA A 107 14.06 -15.80 16.85
N HIS A 108 14.75 -15.93 15.72
CA HIS A 108 16.18 -15.66 15.55
C HIS A 108 16.47 -14.30 14.93
N GLY A 109 15.43 -13.49 14.69
CA GLY A 109 15.54 -12.17 14.07
C GLY A 109 15.72 -12.18 12.55
N ARG A 110 15.60 -13.33 11.88
CA ARG A 110 15.69 -13.43 10.43
C ARG A 110 14.40 -12.92 9.82
N LEU A 111 14.50 -12.16 8.74
CA LEU A 111 13.34 -11.64 8.01
C LEU A 111 12.65 -12.76 7.24
N LEU A 112 11.34 -12.77 7.24
CA LEU A 112 10.53 -13.79 6.60
C LEU A 112 9.88 -13.26 5.32
N LYS A 113 9.95 -14.07 4.26
CA LYS A 113 9.01 -13.95 3.15
C LYS A 113 7.66 -14.47 3.67
N ASN A 114 6.72 -13.59 3.90
CA ASN A 114 5.37 -13.96 4.26
C ASN A 114 4.38 -13.26 3.33
N THR A 115 3.50 -14.03 2.70
CA THR A 115 2.56 -13.49 1.71
C THR A 115 1.37 -12.82 2.38
N LEU A 116 1.00 -13.26 3.57
CA LEU A 116 -0.19 -12.79 4.28
C LEU A 116 0.19 -12.07 5.56
N ASP A 117 -0.44 -10.95 5.78
CA ASP A 117 -0.36 -10.22 7.05
C ASP A 117 -1.60 -10.54 7.89
N GLU A 118 -1.44 -11.43 8.85
CA GLU A 118 -2.51 -11.86 9.76
C GLU A 118 -2.58 -10.99 11.04
N ARG A 119 -1.74 -9.95 11.11
CA ARG A 119 -1.72 -9.09 12.29
C ARG A 119 -2.90 -8.14 12.31
N ASP A 120 -3.29 -7.79 13.52
CA ASP A 120 -4.30 -6.79 13.81
C ASP A 120 -3.68 -5.38 13.65
N PRO A 121 -4.06 -4.61 12.60
CA PRO A 121 -3.50 -3.27 12.40
C PRO A 121 -3.76 -2.31 13.56
N ALA A 122 -4.82 -2.53 14.34
CA ALA A 122 -5.15 -1.69 15.48
C ALA A 122 -4.19 -1.87 16.66
N LYS A 123 -3.54 -3.05 16.77
CA LYS A 123 -2.53 -3.32 17.80
C LYS A 123 -1.16 -2.75 17.45
N GLY A 124 -0.99 -2.25 16.23
CA GLY A 124 0.31 -1.76 15.75
C GLY A 124 1.32 -2.89 15.52
N LEU A 125 2.61 -2.54 15.59
CA LEU A 125 3.71 -3.42 15.24
C LEU A 125 4.66 -3.60 16.42
N ALA A 126 4.86 -4.83 16.87
CA ALA A 126 5.84 -5.18 17.91
C ALA A 126 7.23 -5.34 17.27
N LEU A 127 8.22 -4.53 17.66
CA LEU A 127 9.54 -4.48 17.01
C LEU A 127 10.40 -5.71 17.27
N ASP A 128 10.08 -6.53 18.26
CA ASP A 128 10.67 -7.84 18.45
C ASP A 128 10.23 -8.85 17.37
N GLN A 129 9.06 -8.62 16.75
CA GLN A 129 8.46 -9.49 15.72
C GLN A 129 8.59 -8.94 14.30
N VAL A 130 8.97 -7.67 14.13
CA VAL A 130 9.08 -7.05 12.81
C VAL A 130 10.36 -6.20 12.69
N ARG A 131 10.78 -5.99 11.43
CA ARG A 131 11.72 -4.94 11.05
C ARG A 131 10.99 -3.90 10.20
N LEU A 132 10.95 -2.67 10.66
CA LEU A 132 10.48 -1.51 9.91
C LEU A 132 11.52 -1.14 8.85
N VAL A 133 11.06 -0.75 7.67
CA VAL A 133 11.93 -0.36 6.54
C VAL A 133 11.78 1.13 6.26
N GLU A 134 10.58 1.53 5.89
CA GLU A 134 10.24 2.92 5.59
C GLU A 134 8.80 3.24 6.03
N THR A 135 8.52 4.52 6.21
CA THR A 135 7.14 5.04 6.30
C THR A 135 6.96 6.14 5.29
N ARG A 136 6.07 5.96 4.32
CA ARG A 136 5.69 7.01 3.37
C ARG A 136 4.51 7.79 3.91
N ILE A 137 4.60 9.11 3.81
CA ILE A 137 3.51 10.03 4.11
C ILE A 137 3.02 10.66 2.80
N LEU A 138 1.71 10.67 2.61
CA LEU A 138 1.04 11.51 1.62
C LEU A 138 0.28 12.59 2.38
N LEU A 139 0.65 13.85 2.16
CA LEU A 139 0.01 15.03 2.75
C LEU A 139 -0.82 15.74 1.69
N ARG A 140 -2.10 15.99 1.95
CA ARG A 140 -2.97 16.80 1.11
C ARG A 140 -2.77 18.27 1.41
N GLN A 141 -2.17 19.00 0.49
CA GLN A 141 -2.04 20.46 0.52
C GLN A 141 -3.07 21.09 -0.42
N LYS A 142 -3.18 22.43 -0.42
CA LYS A 142 -4.10 23.17 -1.30
C LYS A 142 -3.88 22.83 -2.77
N ASP A 143 -2.61 22.87 -3.19
CA ASP A 143 -2.22 22.75 -4.58
C ASP A 143 -1.99 21.30 -5.03
N GLY A 144 -2.20 20.31 -4.14
CA GLY A 144 -2.01 18.91 -4.49
C GLY A 144 -1.61 18.03 -3.31
N TRP A 145 -0.96 16.93 -3.61
CA TRP A 145 -0.41 16.01 -2.64
C TRP A 145 1.11 16.07 -2.66
N VAL A 146 1.70 15.88 -1.49
CA VAL A 146 3.15 15.73 -1.34
C VAL A 146 3.44 14.34 -0.81
N ALA A 147 4.43 13.67 -1.42
CA ALA A 147 4.91 12.35 -1.00
C ALA A 147 6.25 12.51 -0.28
N LEU A 148 6.34 11.96 0.93
CA LEU A 148 7.48 12.12 1.83
C LEU A 148 7.92 10.73 2.32
N PRO A 149 9.08 10.22 1.88
CA PRO A 149 9.63 8.96 2.35
C PRO A 149 10.48 9.16 3.61
N TYR A 150 10.20 8.41 4.66
CA TYR A 150 10.97 8.34 5.90
C TYR A 150 11.60 6.96 6.02
N VAL A 151 12.91 6.89 6.17
CA VAL A 151 13.66 5.63 6.29
C VAL A 151 13.98 5.36 7.76
N TRP A 152 13.64 4.15 8.23
CA TRP A 152 13.88 3.74 9.61
C TRP A 152 15.36 3.44 9.86
N ASP A 153 15.88 3.91 11.00
CA ASP A 153 17.24 3.60 11.44
C ASP A 153 17.38 2.10 11.77
N GLU A 154 18.61 1.60 11.75
CA GLU A 154 18.88 0.19 12.08
C GLU A 154 18.48 -0.18 13.51
N ALA A 155 18.54 0.77 14.42
CA ALA A 155 18.14 0.60 15.82
C ALA A 155 16.62 0.63 16.01
N GLN A 156 15.86 0.87 14.94
CA GLN A 156 14.39 0.90 14.94
C GLN A 156 13.81 1.89 15.96
N ARG A 157 14.43 3.07 16.11
CA ARG A 157 14.03 4.09 17.07
C ARG A 157 13.37 5.30 16.45
N GLU A 158 13.77 5.63 15.21
CA GLU A 158 13.25 6.79 14.50
C GLU A 158 13.37 6.55 12.99
N ALA A 159 12.56 7.27 12.21
CA ALA A 159 12.71 7.35 10.78
C ALA A 159 12.96 8.80 10.35
N THR A 160 13.90 9.00 9.43
CA THR A 160 14.31 10.29 8.90
C THR A 160 13.85 10.49 7.48
N LEU A 161 13.55 11.74 7.11
CA LEU A 161 13.11 12.11 5.78
C LEU A 161 14.26 11.98 4.77
N GLU A 162 14.05 11.16 3.73
CA GLU A 162 15.04 10.85 2.70
C GLU A 162 14.53 11.23 1.31
N TRP A 163 14.74 12.48 0.91
CA TRP A 163 14.28 12.99 -0.37
C TRP A 163 14.85 12.27 -1.61
N ALA A 164 16.09 11.81 -1.48
CA ALA A 164 16.79 11.09 -2.55
C ALA A 164 16.41 9.61 -2.63
N GLY A 165 15.54 9.14 -1.72
CA GLY A 165 15.29 7.72 -1.58
C GLY A 165 16.46 6.97 -0.96
N ALA A 166 16.34 5.64 -0.88
CA ALA A 166 17.39 4.77 -0.35
C ALA A 166 17.33 3.38 -1.00
N SER A 167 18.45 2.65 -0.97
CA SER A 167 18.52 1.24 -1.34
C SER A 167 18.94 0.41 -0.13
N LEU A 168 18.27 -0.70 0.11
CA LEU A 168 18.50 -1.57 1.25
C LEU A 168 18.63 -3.03 0.75
N ASP A 169 19.80 -3.62 0.95
CA ASP A 169 20.02 -5.03 0.69
C ASP A 169 19.43 -5.86 1.83
N LEU A 170 18.38 -6.60 1.55
CA LEU A 170 17.69 -7.44 2.52
C LEU A 170 17.79 -8.91 2.12
N THR A 171 17.77 -9.80 3.11
CA THR A 171 17.67 -11.25 2.90
C THR A 171 16.48 -11.77 3.67
N LEU A 172 15.48 -12.29 2.96
CA LEU A 172 14.33 -12.95 3.53
C LEU A 172 14.55 -14.47 3.57
N GLN A 173 13.89 -15.13 4.49
CA GLN A 173 13.74 -16.59 4.44
C GLN A 173 12.44 -16.91 3.71
N ASP A 174 12.49 -17.71 2.67
CA ASP A 174 11.31 -18.19 1.97
C ASP A 174 10.59 -19.31 2.75
N ASP A 175 9.48 -19.82 2.21
CA ASP A 175 8.66 -20.86 2.84
C ASP A 175 9.42 -22.20 3.03
N ALA A 176 10.51 -22.42 2.27
CA ALA A 176 11.39 -23.57 2.41
C ALA A 176 12.61 -23.27 3.30
N GLY A 177 12.69 -22.08 3.90
CA GLY A 177 13.82 -21.62 4.70
C GLY A 177 15.06 -21.25 3.89
N GLN A 178 14.93 -21.07 2.55
CA GLN A 178 16.04 -20.66 1.69
C GLN A 178 16.14 -19.13 1.66
N PRO A 179 17.37 -18.59 1.52
CA PRO A 179 17.56 -17.15 1.44
C PRO A 179 17.03 -16.60 0.11
N LEU A 180 16.20 -15.56 0.20
CA LEU A 180 15.72 -14.75 -0.91
C LEU A 180 16.33 -13.36 -0.79
N ALA A 181 17.21 -12.98 -1.70
CA ALA A 181 17.78 -11.65 -1.77
C ALA A 181 16.73 -10.65 -2.29
N VAL A 182 16.65 -9.49 -1.67
CA VAL A 182 15.77 -8.38 -2.02
C VAL A 182 16.59 -7.11 -2.05
N ASP A 183 16.67 -6.47 -3.22
CA ASP A 183 17.17 -5.11 -3.37
C ASP A 183 15.98 -4.15 -3.19
N TYR A 184 15.72 -3.77 -1.91
CA TYR A 184 14.57 -2.94 -1.57
C TYR A 184 14.85 -1.48 -1.88
N GLN A 185 14.02 -0.89 -2.76
CA GLN A 185 14.16 0.49 -3.17
C GLN A 185 13.13 1.39 -2.48
N VAL A 186 13.61 2.34 -1.68
CA VAL A 186 12.80 3.48 -1.23
C VAL A 186 12.81 4.53 -2.35
N PRO A 187 11.67 4.84 -2.96
CA PRO A 187 11.64 5.74 -4.10
C PRO A 187 11.93 7.19 -3.72
N ASP A 188 12.62 7.90 -4.60
CA ASP A 188 12.71 9.35 -4.54
C ASP A 188 11.40 10.04 -5.00
N ALA A 189 11.35 11.38 -4.91
CA ALA A 189 10.15 12.15 -5.25
C ALA A 189 9.74 11.98 -6.74
N ASN A 190 10.69 11.83 -7.67
CA ASN A 190 10.39 11.67 -9.10
C ASN A 190 9.84 10.26 -9.37
N GLN A 191 10.39 9.25 -8.72
CA GLN A 191 9.91 7.87 -8.81
C GLN A 191 8.50 7.74 -8.20
N CYS A 192 8.18 8.50 -7.14
CA CYS A 192 6.82 8.58 -6.62
C CYS A 192 5.84 9.11 -7.69
N ALA A 193 6.21 10.19 -8.39
CA ALA A 193 5.40 10.75 -9.47
C ALA A 193 5.15 9.74 -10.60
N GLY A 194 6.14 8.92 -10.96
CA GLY A 194 6.01 7.91 -12.02
C GLY A 194 4.81 6.95 -11.86
N CYS A 195 4.40 6.65 -10.63
CA CYS A 195 3.20 5.85 -10.34
C CYS A 195 2.01 6.72 -9.90
N HIS A 196 2.27 7.81 -9.16
CA HIS A 196 1.25 8.61 -8.49
C HIS A 196 0.72 9.79 -9.31
N GLU A 197 1.31 10.13 -10.46
CA GLU A 197 0.71 11.07 -11.42
C GLU A 197 -0.26 10.35 -12.34
N GLU A 198 -1.51 10.79 -12.38
CA GLU A 198 -2.50 10.29 -13.33
C GLU A 198 -2.21 10.83 -14.74
N ARG A 199 -1.74 12.10 -14.83
CA ARG A 199 -1.25 12.72 -16.06
C ARG A 199 0.01 13.52 -15.75
N HIS A 200 0.94 13.53 -16.68
CA HIS A 200 2.18 14.30 -16.53
C HIS A 200 1.90 15.77 -16.23
N GLY A 201 2.42 16.25 -15.10
CA GLY A 201 2.25 17.62 -14.63
C GLY A 201 1.00 17.92 -13.81
N GLU A 202 0.12 16.94 -13.55
CA GLU A 202 -1.04 17.11 -12.65
C GLU A 202 -0.70 16.90 -11.16
N GLY A 203 0.53 16.48 -10.86
CA GLY A 203 1.02 16.25 -9.50
C GLY A 203 0.62 14.89 -8.92
N VAL A 204 1.24 14.59 -7.81
CA VAL A 204 1.06 13.31 -7.08
C VAL A 204 -0.36 13.18 -6.57
N ARG A 205 -0.93 11.95 -6.64
CA ARG A 205 -2.22 11.57 -6.05
C ARG A 205 -2.09 10.23 -5.32
N PRO A 206 -2.91 9.95 -4.30
CA PRO A 206 -2.99 8.62 -3.72
C PRO A 206 -3.47 7.60 -4.77
N LEU A 207 -2.78 6.47 -4.90
CA LEU A 207 -3.26 5.33 -5.70
C LEU A 207 -4.50 4.66 -5.07
N GLY A 208 -4.69 4.88 -3.79
CA GLY A 208 -5.78 4.42 -2.96
C GLY A 208 -5.63 4.97 -1.54
N PRO A 209 -6.54 4.55 -0.64
CA PRO A 209 -7.54 3.51 -0.83
C PRO A 209 -8.69 3.95 -1.76
N LYS A 210 -9.27 2.96 -2.45
CA LYS A 210 -10.51 3.09 -3.21
C LYS A 210 -11.64 2.36 -2.46
N VAL A 211 -12.90 2.68 -2.73
CA VAL A 211 -14.06 2.02 -2.11
C VAL A 211 -13.93 0.50 -2.15
N ARG A 212 -13.68 -0.07 -3.34
CA ARG A 212 -13.55 -1.52 -3.54
C ARG A 212 -12.36 -2.15 -2.80
N HIS A 213 -11.35 -1.37 -2.44
CA HIS A 213 -10.21 -1.82 -1.66
C HIS A 213 -10.53 -1.90 -0.16
N LEU A 214 -11.36 -0.97 0.35
CA LEU A 214 -11.72 -0.87 1.76
C LEU A 214 -12.97 -1.67 2.14
N ASN A 215 -13.78 -2.08 1.17
CA ASN A 215 -15.03 -2.80 1.46
C ASN A 215 -14.74 -4.22 1.97
N ARG A 216 -14.33 -4.30 3.25
CA ARG A 216 -14.04 -5.53 4.01
C ARG A 216 -14.15 -5.28 5.50
N GLU A 217 -14.36 -6.37 6.24
CA GLU A 217 -14.20 -6.38 7.69
C GLU A 217 -12.73 -6.19 8.07
N LEU A 218 -12.51 -5.41 9.13
CA LEU A 218 -11.23 -5.26 9.80
C LEU A 218 -11.44 -5.33 11.32
N VAL A 219 -10.44 -5.89 12.02
CA VAL A 219 -10.42 -5.95 13.48
C VAL A 219 -9.93 -4.59 13.99
N TYR A 220 -10.75 -3.93 14.80
CA TYR A 220 -10.43 -2.72 15.54
C TYR A 220 -10.35 -3.02 17.04
N ALA A 221 -9.82 -2.11 17.84
CA ALA A 221 -9.67 -2.29 19.28
C ALA A 221 -11.01 -2.56 20.01
N ASP A 222 -12.11 -2.10 19.45
CA ASP A 222 -13.48 -2.22 19.98
C ASP A 222 -14.35 -3.27 19.24
N GLY A 223 -13.76 -4.05 18.34
CA GLY A 223 -14.43 -5.14 17.61
C GLY A 223 -14.29 -5.08 16.10
N ASN A 224 -14.90 -6.05 15.42
CA ASN A 224 -14.88 -6.11 13.96
C ASN A 224 -15.91 -5.14 13.38
N ALA A 225 -15.54 -4.45 12.30
CA ALA A 225 -16.45 -3.62 11.53
C ALA A 225 -16.02 -3.56 10.07
N ASN A 226 -16.97 -3.36 9.15
CA ASN A 226 -16.62 -2.99 7.79
C ASN A 226 -15.93 -1.62 7.78
N GLN A 227 -14.81 -1.52 7.09
CA GLN A 227 -13.98 -0.30 7.10
C GLN A 227 -14.73 0.94 6.59
N LEU A 228 -15.57 0.79 5.56
CA LEU A 228 -16.36 1.91 5.04
C LEU A 228 -17.41 2.39 6.04
N GLU A 229 -18.10 1.45 6.73
CA GLU A 229 -19.01 1.78 7.81
C GLU A 229 -18.30 2.44 8.99
N ARG A 230 -17.10 1.94 9.34
CA ARG A 230 -16.25 2.52 10.37
C ARG A 230 -15.87 3.96 10.05
N TRP A 231 -15.42 4.20 8.79
CA TRP A 231 -15.06 5.54 8.34
C TRP A 231 -16.26 6.51 8.38
N GLN A 232 -17.46 6.05 7.99
CA GLN A 232 -18.69 6.83 8.11
C GLN A 232 -19.04 7.14 9.57
N ALA A 233 -19.02 6.13 10.44
CA ALA A 233 -19.38 6.28 11.85
C ALA A 233 -18.44 7.23 12.61
N GLN A 234 -17.17 7.30 12.20
CA GLN A 234 -16.18 8.22 12.78
C GLN A 234 -16.09 9.57 12.08
N GLY A 235 -16.93 9.83 11.08
CA GLY A 235 -16.93 11.08 10.34
C GLY A 235 -15.75 11.26 9.38
N PHE A 236 -15.07 10.17 9.01
CA PHE A 236 -13.97 10.18 8.03
C PHE A 236 -14.46 10.07 6.58
N LEU A 237 -15.68 9.57 6.33
CA LEU A 237 -16.25 9.40 5.00
C LEU A 237 -17.68 9.90 4.95
N ALA A 238 -17.99 10.74 3.97
CA ALA A 238 -19.31 11.27 3.70
C ALA A 238 -19.74 11.03 2.25
N GLY A 239 -21.04 11.17 1.97
CA GLY A 239 -21.59 11.09 0.61
C GLY A 239 -21.70 9.67 0.05
N VAL A 240 -21.65 8.63 0.88
CA VAL A 240 -21.83 7.24 0.44
C VAL A 240 -23.25 7.04 -0.09
N PRO A 241 -23.43 6.52 -1.33
CA PRO A 241 -24.72 6.56 -2.02
C PRO A 241 -25.77 5.54 -1.53
N GLY A 242 -25.37 4.59 -0.69
CA GLY A 242 -26.28 3.52 -0.23
C GLY A 242 -25.62 2.56 0.76
N PRO A 243 -26.23 1.39 0.99
CA PRO A 243 -25.67 0.38 1.88
C PRO A 243 -24.28 -0.07 1.43
N VAL A 244 -23.35 -0.23 2.37
CA VAL A 244 -21.96 -0.65 2.07
C VAL A 244 -21.90 -2.03 1.40
N ALA A 245 -22.86 -2.89 1.70
CA ALA A 245 -22.96 -4.23 1.09
C ALA A 245 -23.14 -4.21 -0.44
N ASP A 246 -23.73 -3.11 -0.97
CA ASP A 246 -24.00 -2.94 -2.39
C ASP A 246 -22.85 -2.24 -3.14
N LEU A 247 -21.85 -1.75 -2.40
CA LEU A 247 -20.71 -1.05 -2.99
C LEU A 247 -19.70 -2.03 -3.61
N PRO A 248 -18.91 -1.58 -4.60
CA PRO A 248 -17.87 -2.40 -5.22
C PRO A 248 -16.88 -2.96 -4.19
N ARG A 249 -16.41 -4.20 -4.46
CA ARG A 249 -15.46 -4.89 -3.59
C ARG A 249 -14.49 -5.73 -4.42
N ASN A 250 -13.20 -5.58 -4.19
CA ASN A 250 -12.18 -6.48 -4.71
C ASN A 250 -12.16 -7.80 -3.93
N ALA A 251 -11.67 -8.86 -4.56
CA ALA A 251 -11.41 -10.13 -3.88
C ALA A 251 -10.36 -9.93 -2.77
N LEU A 252 -10.48 -10.71 -1.70
CA LEU A 252 -9.48 -10.71 -0.63
C LEU A 252 -8.30 -11.59 -1.05
N PHE A 253 -7.15 -10.97 -1.25
CA PHE A 253 -5.92 -11.66 -1.67
C PHE A 253 -5.48 -12.67 -0.59
N GLY A 254 -5.17 -13.89 -1.02
CA GLY A 254 -4.76 -14.99 -0.14
C GLY A 254 -5.88 -15.69 0.61
N HIS A 255 -7.00 -15.02 0.85
CA HIS A 255 -8.17 -15.57 1.53
C HIS A 255 -9.46 -15.28 0.73
N PRO A 256 -9.58 -15.74 -0.52
CA PRO A 256 -10.80 -15.53 -1.28
C PRO A 256 -11.97 -16.23 -0.59
N ARG A 257 -13.17 -15.70 -0.75
CA ARG A 257 -14.38 -16.41 -0.31
C ARG A 257 -14.46 -17.76 -1.03
N PRO A 258 -15.07 -18.80 -0.43
CA PRO A 258 -15.15 -20.12 -1.03
C PRO A 258 -15.76 -20.13 -2.44
N ASP A 259 -16.66 -19.18 -2.74
CA ASP A 259 -17.36 -18.99 -3.99
C ASP A 259 -16.76 -17.84 -4.86
N GLU A 260 -15.62 -17.27 -4.48
CA GLU A 260 -15.01 -16.15 -5.21
C GLU A 260 -14.44 -16.62 -6.55
N PRO A 261 -14.97 -16.17 -7.70
CA PRO A 261 -14.49 -16.59 -9.01
C PRO A 261 -13.01 -16.25 -9.22
N LEU A 262 -12.28 -17.15 -9.87
CA LEU A 262 -10.86 -16.95 -10.18
C LEU A 262 -10.62 -15.68 -11.05
N GLU A 263 -11.52 -15.39 -11.99
CA GLU A 263 -11.49 -14.15 -12.77
C GLU A 263 -11.52 -12.93 -11.86
N ARG A 264 -12.37 -12.92 -10.83
CA ARG A 264 -12.47 -11.80 -9.90
C ARG A 264 -11.19 -11.64 -9.07
N GLN A 265 -10.56 -12.74 -8.66
CA GLN A 265 -9.28 -12.70 -7.95
C GLN A 265 -8.18 -12.11 -8.85
N ALA A 266 -8.07 -12.58 -10.10
CA ALA A 266 -7.11 -12.08 -11.08
C ALA A 266 -7.34 -10.60 -11.41
N ARG A 267 -8.58 -10.20 -11.67
CA ARG A 267 -8.92 -8.80 -11.96
C ARG A 267 -8.67 -7.88 -10.76
N SER A 268 -8.95 -8.33 -9.55
CA SER A 268 -8.62 -7.57 -8.33
C SER A 268 -7.11 -7.39 -8.16
N TYR A 269 -6.33 -8.41 -8.48
CA TYR A 269 -4.87 -8.34 -8.49
C TYR A 269 -4.36 -7.35 -9.53
N LEU A 270 -4.88 -7.43 -10.77
CA LEU A 270 -4.51 -6.53 -11.86
C LEU A 270 -4.91 -5.07 -11.57
N ASP A 271 -6.11 -4.84 -11.02
CA ASP A 271 -6.56 -3.50 -10.61
C ASP A 271 -5.62 -2.87 -9.57
N ALA A 272 -5.23 -3.64 -8.56
CA ALA A 272 -4.38 -3.14 -7.48
C ALA A 272 -2.91 -2.94 -7.89
N ASN A 273 -2.37 -3.82 -8.75
CA ASN A 273 -0.94 -3.87 -9.07
C ASN A 273 -0.58 -3.26 -10.43
N CYS A 274 -1.54 -3.11 -11.35
CA CYS A 274 -1.30 -2.67 -12.71
C CYS A 274 -2.22 -1.52 -13.14
N GLY A 275 -3.49 -1.54 -12.69
CA GLY A 275 -4.55 -0.64 -13.15
C GLY A 275 -4.29 0.85 -12.89
N HIS A 276 -3.46 1.20 -11.90
CA HIS A 276 -3.09 2.59 -11.63
C HIS A 276 -2.24 3.21 -12.77
N CYS A 277 -1.45 2.40 -13.49
CA CYS A 277 -0.72 2.82 -14.68
C CYS A 277 -1.47 2.45 -15.96
N HIS A 278 -2.01 1.23 -16.03
CA HIS A 278 -2.70 0.66 -17.17
C HIS A 278 -4.21 0.97 -17.13
N ASN A 279 -4.57 2.21 -17.41
CA ASN A 279 -5.93 2.71 -17.56
C ASN A 279 -5.95 3.84 -18.62
N PRO A 280 -7.13 4.28 -19.12
CA PRO A 280 -7.21 5.28 -20.19
C PRO A 280 -6.56 6.64 -19.88
N LYS A 281 -6.34 6.97 -18.61
CA LYS A 281 -5.73 8.23 -18.16
C LYS A 281 -4.30 8.05 -17.65
N GLY A 282 -3.94 6.83 -17.25
CA GLY A 282 -2.68 6.51 -16.60
C GLY A 282 -1.44 6.69 -17.48
N PRO A 283 -0.25 6.66 -16.87
CA PRO A 283 1.02 6.86 -17.59
C PRO A 283 1.26 5.80 -18.68
N ALA A 284 0.75 4.58 -18.53
CA ALA A 284 0.86 3.52 -19.53
C ALA A 284 -0.29 3.48 -20.55
N ARG A 285 -1.13 4.53 -20.67
CA ARG A 285 -2.29 4.58 -21.58
C ARG A 285 -1.96 4.31 -23.05
N THR A 286 -0.76 4.69 -23.47
CA THR A 286 -0.29 4.51 -24.86
C THR A 286 -0.12 3.04 -25.25
N SER A 287 -0.03 2.14 -24.27
CA SER A 287 -0.01 0.69 -24.53
C SER A 287 -1.36 0.18 -25.03
N GLY A 288 -2.47 0.90 -24.79
CA GLY A 288 -3.84 0.45 -25.05
C GLY A 288 -4.23 -0.79 -24.24
N LEU A 289 -3.45 -1.13 -23.19
CA LEU A 289 -3.74 -2.20 -22.25
C LEU A 289 -4.33 -1.56 -20.99
N PHE A 290 -5.58 -1.89 -20.64
CA PHE A 290 -6.31 -1.33 -19.52
C PHE A 290 -6.70 -2.44 -18.55
N LEU A 291 -6.17 -2.37 -17.32
CA LEU A 291 -6.26 -3.43 -16.32
C LEU A 291 -6.94 -2.96 -15.02
N ASP A 292 -7.54 -1.77 -15.04
CA ASP A 292 -8.33 -1.25 -13.94
C ASP A 292 -9.67 -1.99 -13.79
N ALA A 293 -10.35 -1.78 -12.67
CA ALA A 293 -11.62 -2.46 -12.37
C ALA A 293 -12.74 -2.12 -13.38
N ALA A 294 -12.72 -0.93 -13.99
CA ALA A 294 -13.73 -0.48 -14.95
C ALA A 294 -13.51 -1.06 -16.36
N ALA A 295 -12.31 -1.57 -16.66
CA ALA A 295 -11.98 -2.07 -17.98
C ALA A 295 -12.80 -3.32 -18.32
N ALA A 296 -13.48 -3.30 -19.46
CA ALA A 296 -14.24 -4.45 -19.97
C ALA A 296 -13.30 -5.54 -20.53
N MET A 297 -13.69 -6.80 -20.32
CA MET A 297 -12.98 -7.92 -20.92
C MET A 297 -13.02 -7.82 -22.46
N GLY A 298 -11.85 -7.89 -23.11
CA GLY A 298 -11.73 -7.76 -24.56
C GLY A 298 -10.31 -7.36 -24.98
N ILE A 299 -10.21 -6.81 -26.17
CA ILE A 299 -8.91 -6.45 -26.78
C ILE A 299 -8.13 -5.47 -25.89
N ASN A 300 -8.77 -4.45 -25.34
CA ASN A 300 -8.09 -3.48 -24.49
C ASN A 300 -7.77 -4.03 -23.08
N TYR A 301 -8.40 -5.13 -22.67
CA TYR A 301 -7.98 -5.87 -21.46
C TYR A 301 -6.79 -6.81 -21.74
N GLY A 302 -6.34 -6.88 -22.98
CA GLY A 302 -5.19 -7.65 -23.41
C GLY A 302 -5.51 -8.96 -24.13
N LEU A 303 -6.79 -9.37 -24.22
CA LEU A 303 -7.16 -10.63 -24.90
C LEU A 303 -6.82 -10.55 -26.39
N CYS A 304 -5.89 -11.40 -26.82
CA CYS A 304 -5.36 -11.44 -28.18
C CYS A 304 -4.82 -10.09 -28.71
N LYS A 305 -4.54 -9.17 -27.81
CA LYS A 305 -3.99 -7.86 -28.16
C LYS A 305 -2.49 -7.98 -28.42
N GLN A 306 -2.05 -7.50 -29.57
CA GLN A 306 -0.61 -7.41 -29.86
C GLN A 306 0.05 -6.36 -28.94
N PRO A 307 1.23 -6.64 -28.37
CA PRO A 307 1.96 -5.67 -27.58
C PRO A 307 2.43 -4.50 -28.44
N VAL A 308 2.36 -3.28 -27.89
CA VAL A 308 2.85 -2.08 -28.58
C VAL A 308 4.38 -2.06 -28.65
N ALA A 309 5.05 -2.56 -27.63
CA ALA A 309 6.50 -2.70 -27.58
C ALA A 309 6.88 -4.14 -27.93
N ALA A 310 7.56 -4.31 -29.06
CA ALA A 310 8.14 -5.57 -29.50
C ALA A 310 9.56 -5.77 -28.95
N GLY A 311 10.16 -6.93 -29.16
CA GLY A 311 11.53 -7.25 -28.78
C GLY A 311 11.63 -7.86 -27.38
N LYS A 312 12.68 -7.51 -26.63
CA LYS A 312 12.98 -8.15 -25.34
C LYS A 312 11.79 -8.12 -24.37
N GLY A 313 11.03 -7.03 -24.34
CA GLY A 313 9.87 -6.87 -23.46
C GLY A 313 8.70 -7.79 -23.79
N SER A 314 8.59 -8.34 -25.01
CA SER A 314 7.58 -9.34 -25.37
C SER A 314 8.05 -10.78 -25.17
N GLY A 315 9.37 -11.02 -25.14
CA GLY A 315 9.94 -12.35 -25.02
C GLY A 315 9.45 -13.31 -26.11
N ASP A 316 9.36 -12.81 -27.34
CA ASP A 316 8.84 -13.51 -28.52
C ASP A 316 7.35 -13.92 -28.45
N ARG A 317 6.60 -13.40 -27.49
CA ARG A 317 5.15 -13.62 -27.36
C ARG A 317 4.40 -12.64 -28.23
N LEU A 318 3.32 -13.12 -28.85
CA LEU A 318 2.58 -12.36 -29.87
C LEU A 318 1.46 -11.49 -29.30
N VAL A 319 0.96 -11.81 -28.11
CA VAL A 319 -0.19 -11.14 -27.52
C VAL A 319 -0.04 -10.91 -26.03
N ASP A 320 -0.70 -9.86 -25.52
CA ASP A 320 -0.65 -9.49 -24.11
C ASP A 320 -1.24 -10.60 -23.22
N ILE A 321 -2.42 -11.14 -23.59
CA ILE A 321 -3.04 -12.31 -22.94
C ILE A 321 -3.50 -13.29 -24.04
N HIS A 322 -2.94 -14.49 -24.02
CA HIS A 322 -3.35 -15.59 -24.89
C HIS A 322 -4.32 -16.52 -24.12
N PRO A 323 -5.63 -16.54 -24.44
CA PRO A 323 -6.58 -17.42 -23.77
C PRO A 323 -6.11 -18.88 -23.77
N GLY A 324 -6.18 -19.54 -22.63
CA GLY A 324 -5.75 -20.93 -22.44
C GLY A 324 -4.23 -21.15 -22.38
N GLN A 325 -3.40 -20.13 -22.63
CA GLN A 325 -1.95 -20.27 -22.76
C GLN A 325 -1.19 -19.21 -21.98
N PRO A 326 -1.04 -19.36 -20.65
CA PRO A 326 -0.34 -18.38 -19.82
C PRO A 326 1.12 -18.17 -20.24
N ASP A 327 1.84 -19.23 -20.64
CA ASP A 327 3.25 -19.15 -21.05
C ASP A 327 3.44 -18.41 -22.39
N ALA A 328 2.40 -18.34 -23.22
CA ALA A 328 2.37 -17.59 -24.48
C ALA A 328 1.90 -16.13 -24.31
N SER A 329 1.65 -15.70 -23.07
CA SER A 329 1.15 -14.36 -22.73
C SER A 329 2.29 -13.43 -22.31
N VAL A 330 2.35 -12.21 -22.88
CA VAL A 330 3.32 -11.17 -22.47
C VAL A 330 3.11 -10.78 -21.01
N LEU A 331 1.85 -10.73 -20.54
CA LEU A 331 1.49 -10.35 -19.17
C LEU A 331 2.22 -11.22 -18.13
N THR A 332 2.11 -12.54 -18.22
CA THR A 332 2.76 -13.46 -17.28
C THR A 332 4.27 -13.41 -17.39
N TYR A 333 4.81 -13.33 -18.59
CA TYR A 333 6.24 -13.20 -18.83
C TYR A 333 6.83 -11.95 -18.14
N ARG A 334 6.18 -10.80 -18.27
CA ARG A 334 6.66 -9.56 -17.65
C ARG A 334 6.48 -9.54 -16.13
N VAL A 335 5.40 -10.14 -15.62
CA VAL A 335 5.17 -10.27 -14.16
C VAL A 335 6.18 -11.23 -13.53
N GLU A 336 6.56 -12.30 -14.23
CA GLU A 336 7.55 -13.27 -13.76
C GLU A 336 8.98 -12.70 -13.77
N SER A 337 9.31 -11.88 -14.77
CA SER A 337 10.66 -11.36 -14.96
C SER A 337 11.11 -10.46 -13.79
N THR A 338 12.40 -10.56 -13.43
CA THR A 338 13.11 -9.63 -12.54
C THR A 338 14.13 -8.78 -13.29
N ASP A 339 14.22 -8.92 -14.62
CA ASP A 339 15.06 -8.06 -15.45
C ASP A 339 14.43 -6.67 -15.55
N PRO A 340 15.11 -5.59 -15.09
CA PRO A 340 14.56 -4.23 -15.09
C PRO A 340 14.10 -3.72 -16.47
N SER A 341 14.65 -4.27 -17.57
CA SER A 341 14.25 -3.91 -18.93
C SER A 341 13.00 -4.65 -19.44
N VAL A 342 12.48 -5.60 -18.65
CA VAL A 342 11.38 -6.49 -19.03
C VAL A 342 10.26 -6.48 -17.99
N MET A 343 10.61 -6.48 -16.71
CA MET A 343 9.68 -6.70 -15.61
C MET A 343 8.53 -5.69 -15.58
N MET A 344 7.37 -6.13 -15.08
CA MET A 344 6.22 -5.30 -14.72
C MET A 344 5.70 -5.72 -13.34
N PRO A 345 5.39 -4.76 -12.44
CA PRO A 345 5.69 -3.32 -12.52
C PRO A 345 7.18 -3.01 -12.67
N GLU A 346 7.49 -1.87 -13.31
CA GLU A 346 8.87 -1.41 -13.55
C GLU A 346 9.55 -0.90 -12.26
N LEU A 347 8.75 -0.45 -11.30
CA LEU A 347 9.20 0.14 -10.03
C LEU A 347 8.52 -0.57 -8.86
N GLY A 348 9.16 -0.49 -7.69
CA GLY A 348 8.60 -0.94 -6.43
C GLY A 348 8.74 -2.45 -6.17
N ARG A 349 9.52 -3.17 -6.96
CA ARG A 349 9.88 -4.56 -6.72
C ARG A 349 11.24 -4.90 -7.33
N SER A 350 11.91 -5.86 -6.72
CA SER A 350 13.11 -6.54 -7.24
C SER A 350 12.88 -8.06 -7.38
N THR A 351 11.80 -8.57 -6.78
CA THR A 351 11.46 -10.00 -6.78
C THR A 351 10.14 -10.27 -7.52
N THR A 352 9.87 -11.52 -7.84
CA THR A 352 8.60 -11.96 -8.43
C THR A 352 7.57 -12.24 -7.34
N HIS A 353 6.35 -11.71 -7.50
CA HIS A 353 5.20 -12.09 -6.67
C HIS A 353 4.64 -13.43 -7.14
N ARG A 354 5.16 -14.53 -6.60
CA ARG A 354 4.82 -15.90 -7.05
C ARG A 354 3.33 -16.20 -6.93
N GLU A 355 2.72 -15.79 -5.84
CA GLU A 355 1.32 -16.06 -5.53
C GLU A 355 0.37 -15.25 -6.45
N GLY A 356 0.76 -14.02 -6.77
CA GLY A 356 0.03 -13.20 -7.77
C GLY A 356 0.17 -13.76 -9.19
N LEU A 357 1.37 -14.20 -9.55
CA LEU A 357 1.64 -14.85 -10.84
C LEU A 357 0.82 -16.14 -10.99
N ASP A 358 0.74 -16.99 -9.95
CA ASP A 358 -0.08 -18.21 -9.95
C ASP A 358 -1.56 -17.91 -10.22
N ILE A 359 -2.12 -16.90 -9.56
CA ILE A 359 -3.50 -16.48 -9.83
C ILE A 359 -3.69 -16.10 -11.31
N LEU A 360 -2.76 -15.32 -11.88
CA LEU A 360 -2.84 -14.90 -13.28
C LEU A 360 -2.70 -16.08 -14.24
N GLN A 361 -1.75 -16.99 -13.99
CA GLN A 361 -1.53 -18.17 -14.82
C GLN A 361 -2.75 -19.07 -14.83
N ARG A 362 -3.31 -19.39 -13.65
CA ARG A 362 -4.54 -20.21 -13.55
C ARG A 362 -5.73 -19.54 -14.22
N TRP A 363 -5.89 -18.23 -14.03
CA TRP A 363 -6.97 -17.48 -14.67
C TRP A 363 -6.83 -17.52 -16.19
N ILE A 364 -5.66 -17.21 -16.77
CA ILE A 364 -5.43 -17.24 -18.22
C ILE A 364 -5.65 -18.65 -18.77
N ALA A 365 -5.18 -19.69 -18.05
CA ALA A 365 -5.40 -21.08 -18.45
C ALA A 365 -6.89 -21.46 -18.50
N SER A 366 -7.73 -20.81 -17.70
CA SER A 366 -9.19 -21.04 -17.65
C SER A 366 -9.97 -20.27 -18.73
N LEU A 367 -9.34 -19.30 -19.41
CA LEU A 367 -10.03 -18.48 -20.41
C LEU A 367 -10.35 -19.31 -21.66
N PRO A 368 -11.60 -19.26 -22.16
CA PRO A 368 -11.97 -19.95 -23.39
C PRO A 368 -11.45 -19.21 -24.64
N GLY A 369 -11.30 -19.94 -25.72
CA GLY A 369 -10.92 -19.39 -27.02
C GLY A 369 -9.42 -19.54 -27.34
N ASN A 370 -9.04 -18.98 -28.46
CA ASN A 370 -7.65 -18.88 -28.93
C ASN A 370 -7.48 -17.57 -29.71
N CYS A 371 -6.25 -17.13 -29.91
CA CYS A 371 -5.92 -16.02 -30.77
C CYS A 371 -5.69 -16.58 -32.18
N GLN A 372 -6.72 -16.62 -32.99
CA GLN A 372 -6.55 -16.91 -34.43
C GLN A 372 -5.95 -15.66 -35.08
N GLY A 373 -4.73 -15.79 -35.59
CA GLY A 373 -4.08 -14.81 -36.45
C GLY A 373 -4.70 -14.78 -37.83
#